data_40a0244c6b1d41f3a5be41d0724b5cce
#
_entry.id   40a0244c6b1d41f3a5be41d0724b5cce
#
_cell.length_a   1.000
_cell.length_b   1.000
_cell.length_c   1.000
_cell.angle_alpha   90.00
_cell.angle_beta   90.00
_cell.angle_gamma   90.00
#
_symmetry.space_group_name_H-M   'P 1'
#
loop_
_entity.id
_entity.type
_entity.pdbx_description
1 polymer ?
#
loop_
_entity_poly.entity_id
_entity_poly.type
_entity_poly.pdbx_seq_one_letter_code
_entity_poly.pdbx_strand_id
1 'polypeptide(L)'
;MRSSLTRRPFVALAAAVALAASIAPLTAHAWPSKDKPVTIISVFPPGGSVDQMSRLFAAELAKTTGGQFIVENKGGASGSIGTAALAKAAPDGNTIAVVFDTHAVNPSLIPNLSFDTLKDLAPVTLVGTGGMAIAVHPSTPYKDFKELLAAAKAKPDSVSYGSIGTGSLGHLAMVQVANETGVKWTHVPYKGGGPLKADALAGHVPVAIGSVFLLNPNVQAGQLRAIAVTSIKQDPQMPGVKTVAEQGVPKFEAY
;
A
#
# COMPACT_ATOMS: atom_id res chain seq x y z
N MET A 1 37.46 11.37 -75.19
CA MET A 1 37.22 10.23 -74.31
C MET A 1 37.34 10.72 -72.88
N ARG A 2 36.25 10.96 -72.15
CA ARG A 2 36.29 11.35 -70.71
C ARG A 2 35.91 10.12 -69.87
N SER A 3 36.85 9.66 -69.07
CA SER A 3 36.71 8.52 -68.17
C SER A 3 35.74 8.84 -67.01
N SER A 4 34.61 8.15 -67.00
CA SER A 4 33.65 8.13 -65.87
C SER A 4 34.18 7.19 -64.75
N LEU A 5 35.20 7.63 -64.05
CA LEU A 5 35.76 6.88 -62.91
C LEU A 5 34.86 7.02 -61.67
N THR A 6 34.01 6.01 -61.49
CA THR A 6 33.80 5.26 -60.23
C THR A 6 33.49 6.07 -58.96
N ARG A 7 32.28 6.70 -58.91
CA ARG A 7 31.65 7.15 -57.65
C ARG A 7 30.92 6.01 -56.91
N ARG A 8 30.73 4.86 -57.57
CA ARG A 8 29.99 3.71 -57.04
C ARG A 8 30.58 3.02 -55.79
N PRO A 9 31.91 2.79 -55.68
CA PRO A 9 32.46 2.12 -54.49
C PRO A 9 32.42 3.00 -53.27
N PHE A 10 32.53 4.31 -53.38
CA PHE A 10 32.45 5.23 -52.24
C PHE A 10 31.05 5.33 -51.65
N VAL A 11 30.01 5.29 -52.46
CA VAL A 11 28.61 5.30 -51.98
C VAL A 11 28.26 3.97 -51.30
N ALA A 12 28.73 2.83 -51.83
CA ALA A 12 28.54 1.54 -51.21
C ALA A 12 29.25 1.42 -49.87
N LEU A 13 30.48 1.96 -49.75
CA LEU A 13 31.23 1.95 -48.50
C LEU A 13 30.58 2.87 -47.45
N ALA A 14 30.10 4.04 -47.85
CA ALA A 14 29.37 4.96 -46.94
C ALA A 14 28.05 4.37 -46.48
N ALA A 15 27.33 3.65 -47.32
CA ALA A 15 26.09 2.95 -46.96
C ALA A 15 26.34 1.78 -46.00
N ALA A 16 27.44 1.04 -46.18
CA ALA A 16 27.84 -0.07 -45.29
C ALA A 16 28.25 0.44 -43.91
N VAL A 17 28.98 1.57 -43.85
CA VAL A 17 29.35 2.21 -42.58
C VAL A 17 28.13 2.78 -41.84
N ALA A 18 27.19 3.39 -42.56
CA ALA A 18 25.95 3.88 -41.98
C ALA A 18 25.06 2.74 -41.46
N LEU A 19 25.01 1.60 -42.15
CA LEU A 19 24.29 0.41 -41.70
C LEU A 19 24.95 -0.24 -40.49
N ALA A 20 26.29 -0.28 -40.44
CA ALA A 20 27.04 -0.80 -39.29
C ALA A 20 26.90 0.10 -38.06
N ALA A 21 26.82 1.40 -38.23
CA ALA A 21 26.56 2.34 -37.14
C ALA A 21 25.16 2.23 -36.53
N SER A 22 24.15 1.75 -37.32
CA SER A 22 22.79 1.52 -36.83
C SER A 22 22.61 0.21 -36.04
N ILE A 23 23.64 -0.66 -36.03
CA ILE A 23 23.67 -1.93 -35.25
C ILE A 23 24.50 -1.77 -33.96
N ALA A 24 24.74 -0.53 -33.53
CA ALA A 24 25.35 -0.34 -32.21
C ALA A 24 24.44 -1.04 -31.17
N PRO A 25 24.93 -2.02 -30.40
CA PRO A 25 24.11 -2.65 -29.38
C PRO A 25 23.63 -1.54 -28.46
N LEU A 26 22.30 -1.36 -28.38
CA LEU A 26 21.69 -0.67 -27.26
C LEU A 26 22.19 -1.41 -26.02
N THR A 27 23.18 -0.86 -25.34
CA THR A 27 23.63 -1.40 -24.08
C THR A 27 22.44 -1.31 -23.13
N ALA A 28 21.69 -2.40 -22.99
CA ALA A 28 20.71 -2.53 -21.97
C ALA A 28 21.45 -2.36 -20.63
N HIS A 29 21.34 -1.20 -20.01
CA HIS A 29 21.87 -1.02 -18.68
C HIS A 29 21.07 -1.94 -17.77
N ALA A 30 21.79 -2.86 -17.11
CA ALA A 30 21.16 -3.73 -16.12
C ALA A 30 20.54 -2.87 -15.02
N TRP A 31 19.25 -3.09 -14.77
CA TRP A 31 18.58 -2.45 -13.63
C TRP A 31 18.76 -3.32 -12.37
N PRO A 32 19.04 -2.72 -11.22
CA PRO A 32 19.34 -1.31 -10.98
C PRO A 32 20.78 -0.94 -11.40
N SER A 33 20.99 0.32 -11.81
CA SER A 33 22.33 0.82 -12.03
C SER A 33 23.11 0.89 -10.71
N LYS A 34 24.40 0.54 -10.73
CA LYS A 34 25.27 0.63 -9.54
C LYS A 34 25.55 2.09 -9.14
N ASP A 35 25.46 2.99 -10.10
CA ASP A 35 25.85 4.41 -9.93
C ASP A 35 24.68 5.30 -9.49
N LYS A 36 23.45 4.79 -9.52
CA LYS A 36 22.24 5.55 -9.18
C LYS A 36 21.35 4.74 -8.26
N PRO A 37 21.05 5.22 -7.05
CA PRO A 37 20.14 4.55 -6.15
C PRO A 37 18.72 4.54 -6.70
N VAL A 38 17.98 3.48 -6.40
CA VAL A 38 16.53 3.39 -6.63
C VAL A 38 15.81 3.91 -5.41
N THR A 39 14.94 4.90 -5.59
CA THR A 39 14.07 5.41 -4.54
C THR A 39 12.77 4.61 -4.49
N ILE A 40 12.46 4.06 -3.32
CA ILE A 40 11.17 3.42 -3.04
C ILE A 40 10.31 4.40 -2.25
N ILE A 41 9.30 4.98 -2.88
CA ILE A 41 8.35 5.85 -2.19
C ILE A 41 7.38 4.98 -1.40
N SER A 42 7.43 5.10 -0.07
CA SER A 42 6.38 4.64 0.83
C SER A 42 5.32 5.72 0.93
N VAL A 43 4.12 5.48 0.40
CA VAL A 43 3.06 6.51 0.33
C VAL A 43 2.37 6.80 1.66
N PHE A 44 2.89 6.26 2.76
CA PHE A 44 2.41 6.47 4.13
C PHE A 44 3.57 6.79 5.09
N PRO A 45 3.28 7.36 6.27
CA PRO A 45 4.27 7.65 7.30
C PRO A 45 5.03 6.41 7.79
N PRO A 46 6.21 6.59 8.40
CA PRO A 46 7.00 5.50 8.98
C PRO A 46 6.21 4.66 9.99
N GLY A 47 6.60 3.39 10.12
CA GLY A 47 6.05 2.43 11.09
C GLY A 47 4.72 1.78 10.70
N GLY A 48 4.11 2.18 9.58
CA GLY A 48 2.94 1.51 8.99
C GLY A 48 3.32 0.32 8.11
N SER A 49 2.31 -0.44 7.63
CA SER A 49 2.52 -1.64 6.78
C SER A 49 3.30 -1.32 5.51
N VAL A 50 2.97 -0.20 4.85
CA VAL A 50 3.60 0.21 3.58
C VAL A 50 5.08 0.55 3.80
N ASP A 51 5.41 1.24 4.89
CA ASP A 51 6.80 1.56 5.24
C ASP A 51 7.61 0.31 5.55
N GLN A 52 7.07 -0.59 6.38
CA GLN A 52 7.73 -1.87 6.71
C GLN A 52 7.97 -2.70 5.46
N MET A 53 6.98 -2.80 4.57
CA MET A 53 7.10 -3.53 3.32
C MET A 53 8.12 -2.88 2.37
N SER A 54 8.11 -1.55 2.26
CA SER A 54 9.10 -0.80 1.46
C SER A 54 10.52 -1.06 1.93
N ARG A 55 10.75 -1.09 3.25
CA ARG A 55 12.08 -1.38 3.82
C ARG A 55 12.50 -2.84 3.62
N LEU A 56 11.56 -3.77 3.72
CA LEU A 56 11.82 -5.18 3.42
C LEU A 56 12.24 -5.35 1.96
N PHE A 57 11.52 -4.73 1.01
CA PHE A 57 11.91 -4.74 -0.40
C PHE A 57 13.26 -4.08 -0.64
N ALA A 58 13.52 -2.92 -0.03
CA ALA A 58 14.80 -2.26 -0.16
C ALA A 58 15.96 -3.18 0.24
N ALA A 59 15.82 -3.87 1.38
CA ALA A 59 16.84 -4.79 1.88
C ALA A 59 17.03 -6.01 0.96
N GLU A 60 15.95 -6.67 0.55
CA GLU A 60 16.04 -7.87 -0.28
C GLU A 60 16.47 -7.57 -1.73
N LEU A 61 16.01 -6.46 -2.30
CA LEU A 61 16.46 -6.01 -3.62
C LEU A 61 17.95 -5.62 -3.60
N ALA A 62 18.41 -4.93 -2.58
CA ALA A 62 19.82 -4.61 -2.44
C ALA A 62 20.69 -5.88 -2.36
N LYS A 63 20.25 -6.86 -1.59
CA LYS A 63 20.93 -8.15 -1.44
C LYS A 63 20.97 -8.97 -2.73
N THR A 64 19.87 -8.98 -3.48
CA THR A 64 19.75 -9.82 -4.68
C THR A 64 20.35 -9.19 -5.92
N THR A 65 20.34 -7.86 -6.04
CA THR A 65 20.81 -7.13 -7.23
C THR A 65 22.16 -6.48 -7.05
N GLY A 66 22.61 -6.27 -5.81
CA GLY A 66 23.80 -5.48 -5.49
C GLY A 66 23.61 -3.97 -5.70
N GLY A 67 22.39 -3.50 -5.99
CA GLY A 67 22.06 -2.09 -6.15
C GLY A 67 21.81 -1.38 -4.82
N GLN A 68 21.66 -0.06 -4.89
CA GLN A 68 21.29 0.77 -3.73
C GLN A 68 19.79 1.10 -3.78
N PHE A 69 19.09 0.91 -2.65
CA PHE A 69 17.68 1.20 -2.52
C PHE A 69 17.43 2.08 -1.30
N ILE A 70 16.73 3.20 -1.50
CA ILE A 70 16.44 4.19 -0.46
C ILE A 70 14.94 4.29 -0.29
N VAL A 71 14.44 4.18 0.94
CA VAL A 71 13.01 4.35 1.25
C VAL A 71 12.74 5.79 1.63
N GLU A 72 11.80 6.42 0.93
CA GLU A 72 11.31 7.77 1.18
C GLU A 72 9.84 7.75 1.58
N ASN A 73 9.50 8.22 2.77
CA ASN A 73 8.11 8.31 3.20
C ASN A 73 7.48 9.61 2.72
N LYS A 74 6.49 9.52 1.82
CA LYS A 74 5.70 10.66 1.29
C LYS A 74 4.22 10.42 1.59
N GLY A 75 3.84 10.54 2.86
CA GLY A 75 2.47 10.32 3.31
C GLY A 75 1.58 11.53 3.13
N GLY A 76 0.26 11.29 3.19
CA GLY A 76 -0.79 12.30 3.17
C GLY A 76 -1.87 12.04 2.13
N ALA A 77 -3.06 12.58 2.38
CA ALA A 77 -4.25 12.41 1.54
C ALA A 77 -4.46 10.97 1.06
N SER A 78 -4.48 10.04 2.02
CA SER A 78 -4.64 8.59 1.76
C SER A 78 -3.65 8.03 0.73
N GLY A 79 -2.39 8.50 0.77
CA GLY A 79 -1.29 8.05 -0.10
C GLY A 79 -1.21 8.77 -1.44
N SER A 80 -2.15 9.64 -1.79
CA SER A 80 -2.16 10.32 -3.09
C SER A 80 -0.98 11.29 -3.26
N ILE A 81 -0.46 11.89 -2.19
CA ILE A 81 0.72 12.77 -2.26
C ILE A 81 1.95 11.99 -2.72
N GLY A 82 2.21 10.83 -2.13
CA GLY A 82 3.34 9.97 -2.52
C GLY A 82 3.18 9.43 -3.94
N THR A 83 1.96 9.03 -4.31
CA THR A 83 1.64 8.56 -5.66
C THR A 83 1.82 9.68 -6.71
N ALA A 84 1.40 10.91 -6.40
CA ALA A 84 1.63 12.06 -7.28
C ALA A 84 3.13 12.38 -7.47
N ALA A 85 3.94 12.15 -6.44
CA ALA A 85 5.39 12.29 -6.56
C ALA A 85 6.00 11.23 -7.48
N LEU A 86 5.49 9.99 -7.43
CA LEU A 86 5.88 8.93 -8.37
C LEU A 86 5.49 9.31 -9.81
N ALA A 87 4.25 9.73 -10.04
CA ALA A 87 3.76 10.09 -11.37
C ALA A 87 4.56 11.23 -12.04
N LYS A 88 5.21 12.08 -11.23
CA LYS A 88 6.08 13.18 -11.71
C LYS A 88 7.55 12.78 -11.83
N ALA A 89 7.94 11.61 -11.36
CA ALA A 89 9.30 11.14 -11.45
C ALA A 89 9.66 10.72 -12.89
N ALA A 90 10.95 10.69 -13.20
CA ALA A 90 11.41 10.19 -14.49
C ALA A 90 11.01 8.71 -14.65
N PRO A 91 10.48 8.29 -15.81
CA PRO A 91 10.04 6.92 -16.06
C PRO A 91 11.22 5.99 -16.42
N ASP A 92 12.30 6.08 -15.66
CA ASP A 92 13.57 5.37 -15.87
C ASP A 92 13.75 4.16 -14.95
N GLY A 93 12.74 3.83 -14.15
CA GLY A 93 12.77 2.73 -13.19
C GLY A 93 13.54 3.03 -11.90
N ASN A 94 14.16 4.22 -11.75
CA ASN A 94 14.89 4.56 -10.51
C ASN A 94 13.99 5.16 -9.42
N THR A 95 12.71 5.35 -9.69
CA THR A 95 11.70 5.70 -8.69
C THR A 95 10.54 4.71 -8.81
N ILE A 96 10.28 3.98 -7.73
CA ILE A 96 9.16 3.07 -7.59
C ILE A 96 8.37 3.43 -6.34
N ALA A 97 7.14 2.95 -6.19
CA ALA A 97 6.37 3.15 -4.97
C ALA A 97 5.70 1.87 -4.50
N VAL A 98 5.53 1.76 -3.19
CA VAL A 98 4.63 0.80 -2.58
C VAL A 98 3.36 1.55 -2.20
N VAL A 99 2.27 1.17 -2.85
CA VAL A 99 0.93 1.72 -2.61
C VAL A 99 0.08 0.71 -1.81
N PHE A 100 -1.09 1.13 -1.37
CA PHE A 100 -2.00 0.30 -0.60
C PHE A 100 -3.42 0.39 -1.19
N ASP A 101 -4.39 -0.25 -0.56
CA ASP A 101 -5.82 -0.30 -0.92
C ASP A 101 -6.41 1.05 -1.35
N THR A 102 -6.04 2.12 -0.65
CA THR A 102 -6.49 3.49 -0.96
C THR A 102 -6.16 3.95 -2.37
N HIS A 103 -5.11 3.39 -2.98
CA HIS A 103 -4.71 3.72 -4.35
C HIS A 103 -5.83 3.43 -5.36
N ALA A 104 -6.56 2.33 -5.18
CA ALA A 104 -7.69 1.96 -6.03
C ALA A 104 -8.94 2.84 -5.77
N VAL A 105 -9.08 3.35 -4.55
CA VAL A 105 -10.27 4.10 -4.11
C VAL A 105 -10.13 5.61 -4.32
N ASN A 106 -8.91 6.14 -4.24
CA ASN A 106 -8.63 7.58 -4.34
C ASN A 106 -9.23 8.26 -5.57
N PRO A 107 -9.25 7.68 -6.79
CA PRO A 107 -9.89 8.29 -7.95
C PRO A 107 -11.37 8.62 -7.75
N SER A 108 -12.07 7.83 -6.92
CA SER A 108 -13.49 8.03 -6.62
C SER A 108 -13.75 8.96 -5.43
N LEU A 109 -12.77 9.13 -4.55
CA LEU A 109 -12.93 9.89 -3.30
C LEU A 109 -12.24 11.24 -3.29
N ILE A 110 -11.16 11.41 -4.05
CA ILE A 110 -10.38 12.63 -4.06
C ILE A 110 -10.67 13.41 -5.35
N PRO A 111 -11.41 14.52 -5.26
CA PRO A 111 -11.62 15.38 -6.42
C PRO A 111 -10.27 15.94 -6.92
N ASN A 112 -10.11 16.04 -8.23
CA ASN A 112 -8.96 16.67 -8.87
C ASN A 112 -7.60 16.04 -8.46
N LEU A 113 -7.49 14.70 -8.48
CA LEU A 113 -6.19 14.05 -8.39
C LEU A 113 -5.24 14.64 -9.45
N SER A 114 -4.00 14.89 -9.06
CA SER A 114 -2.97 15.46 -9.94
C SER A 114 -2.30 14.45 -10.86
N PHE A 115 -2.83 13.24 -10.96
CA PHE A 115 -2.37 12.13 -11.81
C PHE A 115 -3.55 11.23 -12.19
N ASP A 116 -3.43 10.56 -13.32
CA ASP A 116 -4.34 9.49 -13.75
C ASP A 116 -3.77 8.15 -13.30
N THR A 117 -4.50 7.45 -12.42
CA THR A 117 -4.06 6.19 -11.81
C THR A 117 -3.73 5.10 -12.84
N LEU A 118 -4.40 5.12 -14.01
CA LEU A 118 -4.24 4.07 -15.04
C LEU A 118 -3.28 4.46 -16.15
N LYS A 119 -3.05 5.77 -16.38
CA LYS A 119 -2.23 6.25 -17.50
C LYS A 119 -0.84 6.70 -17.09
N ASP A 120 -0.72 7.32 -15.89
CA ASP A 120 0.53 7.95 -15.46
C ASP A 120 1.43 7.00 -14.67
N LEU A 121 0.95 5.78 -14.39
CA LEU A 121 1.63 4.79 -13.54
C LEU A 121 1.70 3.43 -14.24
N ALA A 122 2.86 2.79 -14.16
CA ALA A 122 3.06 1.43 -14.64
C ALA A 122 3.03 0.46 -13.44
N PRO A 123 2.04 -0.46 -13.36
CA PRO A 123 2.02 -1.46 -12.30
C PRO A 123 3.15 -2.47 -12.49
N VAL A 124 3.86 -2.80 -11.41
CA VAL A 124 4.96 -3.77 -11.43
C VAL A 124 4.45 -5.14 -10.97
N THR A 125 3.88 -5.20 -9.77
CA THR A 125 3.35 -6.46 -9.21
C THR A 125 2.36 -6.20 -8.08
N LEU A 126 1.45 -7.14 -7.87
CA LEU A 126 0.66 -7.23 -6.65
C LEU A 126 1.52 -7.93 -5.59
N VAL A 127 1.84 -7.20 -4.52
CA VAL A 127 2.66 -7.73 -3.41
C VAL A 127 1.91 -8.83 -2.65
N GLY A 128 0.63 -8.62 -2.40
CA GLY A 128 -0.23 -9.57 -1.72
C GLY A 128 -1.57 -8.96 -1.36
N THR A 129 -2.46 -9.82 -0.89
CA THR A 129 -3.77 -9.46 -0.33
C THR A 129 -3.87 -10.01 1.08
N GLY A 130 -4.65 -9.35 1.94
CA GLY A 130 -4.84 -9.81 3.31
C GLY A 130 -6.01 -9.10 3.97
N GLY A 131 -6.61 -9.76 4.96
CA GLY A 131 -7.66 -9.19 5.77
C GLY A 131 -7.15 -8.08 6.70
N MET A 132 -8.11 -7.30 7.22
CA MET A 132 -7.86 -6.37 8.30
C MET A 132 -8.14 -7.07 9.65
N ALA A 133 -7.40 -6.69 10.68
CA ALA A 133 -7.71 -7.01 12.04
C ALA A 133 -8.46 -5.83 12.69
N ILE A 134 -9.51 -6.14 13.44
CA ILE A 134 -10.15 -5.22 14.35
C ILE A 134 -9.58 -5.55 15.73
N ALA A 135 -8.80 -4.64 16.28
CA ALA A 135 -8.16 -4.80 17.57
C ALA A 135 -8.57 -3.69 18.53
N VAL A 136 -8.59 -4.01 19.79
CA VAL A 136 -8.97 -3.09 20.87
C VAL A 136 -7.86 -2.98 21.90
N HIS A 137 -7.77 -1.83 22.56
CA HIS A 137 -6.89 -1.70 23.72
C HIS A 137 -7.40 -2.61 24.87
N PRO A 138 -6.52 -3.30 25.61
CA PRO A 138 -6.93 -4.26 26.66
C PRO A 138 -7.82 -3.66 27.77
N SER A 139 -7.75 -2.36 28.00
CA SER A 139 -8.60 -1.65 28.98
C SER A 139 -10.06 -1.51 28.55
N THR A 140 -10.38 -1.75 27.26
CA THR A 140 -11.76 -1.70 26.78
C THR A 140 -12.57 -2.91 27.27
N PRO A 141 -13.89 -2.78 27.45
CA PRO A 141 -14.72 -3.89 27.92
C PRO A 141 -14.96 -4.96 26.84
N TYR A 142 -14.63 -4.69 25.58
CA TYR A 142 -14.98 -5.55 24.47
C TYR A 142 -14.04 -6.76 24.36
N LYS A 143 -14.59 -7.97 24.49
CA LYS A 143 -13.86 -9.23 24.40
C LYS A 143 -13.91 -9.82 22.99
N ASP A 144 -14.98 -9.53 22.26
CA ASP A 144 -15.21 -9.96 20.89
C ASP A 144 -15.97 -8.89 20.09
N PHE A 145 -16.18 -9.16 18.82
CA PHE A 145 -16.86 -8.21 17.93
C PHE A 145 -18.36 -8.11 18.18
N LYS A 146 -18.99 -9.14 18.72
CA LYS A 146 -20.41 -9.11 19.12
C LYS A 146 -20.64 -8.13 20.26
N GLU A 147 -19.76 -8.11 21.25
CA GLU A 147 -19.84 -7.15 22.36
C GLU A 147 -19.64 -5.71 21.87
N LEU A 148 -18.69 -5.49 20.91
CA LEU A 148 -18.50 -4.19 20.26
C LEU A 148 -19.77 -3.73 19.53
N LEU A 149 -20.38 -4.61 18.73
CA LEU A 149 -21.64 -4.32 18.03
C LEU A 149 -22.79 -4.03 19.01
N ALA A 150 -22.89 -4.81 20.09
CA ALA A 150 -23.91 -4.61 21.11
C ALA A 150 -23.77 -3.24 21.79
N ALA A 151 -22.56 -2.84 22.14
CA ALA A 151 -22.28 -1.52 22.73
C ALA A 151 -22.66 -0.38 21.77
N ALA A 152 -22.28 -0.48 20.49
CA ALA A 152 -22.62 0.51 19.48
C ALA A 152 -24.13 0.61 19.22
N LYS A 153 -24.85 -0.51 19.30
CA LYS A 153 -26.34 -0.52 19.22
C LYS A 153 -27.00 0.10 20.42
N ALA A 154 -26.51 -0.22 21.63
CA ALA A 154 -27.07 0.29 22.88
C ALA A 154 -26.94 1.81 23.01
N LYS A 155 -25.82 2.36 22.52
CA LYS A 155 -25.55 3.80 22.58
C LYS A 155 -24.90 4.27 21.27
N PRO A 156 -25.68 4.78 20.33
CA PRO A 156 -25.15 5.30 19.06
C PRO A 156 -24.02 6.33 19.29
N ASP A 157 -23.01 6.29 18.42
CA ASP A 157 -21.84 7.17 18.41
C ASP A 157 -20.94 7.10 19.66
N SER A 158 -21.20 6.17 20.59
CA SER A 158 -20.36 6.00 21.80
C SER A 158 -19.07 5.23 21.54
N VAL A 159 -19.00 4.48 20.45
CA VAL A 159 -17.81 3.73 20.04
C VAL A 159 -17.09 4.52 18.97
N SER A 160 -15.82 4.84 19.22
CA SER A 160 -14.93 5.38 18.19
C SER A 160 -13.95 4.32 17.71
N TYR A 161 -13.61 4.37 16.42
CA TYR A 161 -12.59 3.51 15.82
C TYR A 161 -11.62 4.30 14.95
N GLY A 162 -10.35 3.91 14.99
CA GLY A 162 -9.31 4.48 14.15
C GLY A 162 -9.06 3.61 12.91
N SER A 163 -8.82 4.25 11.78
CA SER A 163 -8.33 3.61 10.55
C SER A 163 -7.11 4.35 10.00
N ILE A 164 -6.45 3.78 9.00
CA ILE A 164 -5.27 4.39 8.35
C ILE A 164 -5.61 5.59 7.46
N GLY A 165 -6.89 5.99 7.41
CA GLY A 165 -7.37 7.16 6.67
C GLY A 165 -8.73 6.93 6.04
N THR A 166 -9.35 8.03 5.62
CA THR A 166 -10.62 8.02 4.89
C THR A 166 -10.45 7.28 3.57
N GLY A 167 -11.40 6.39 3.25
CA GLY A 167 -11.36 5.57 2.04
C GLY A 167 -10.45 4.35 2.12
N SER A 168 -9.73 4.13 3.23
CA SER A 168 -9.00 2.88 3.43
C SER A 168 -9.95 1.69 3.56
N LEU A 169 -9.48 0.50 3.21
CA LEU A 169 -10.25 -0.74 3.36
C LEU A 169 -10.82 -0.88 4.77
N GLY A 170 -10.02 -0.57 5.80
CA GLY A 170 -10.50 -0.57 7.18
C GLY A 170 -11.65 0.41 7.43
N HIS A 171 -11.59 1.62 6.88
CA HIS A 171 -12.71 2.57 6.97
C HIS A 171 -13.95 2.02 6.26
N LEU A 172 -13.81 1.58 4.99
CA LEU A 172 -14.93 1.09 4.19
C LEU A 172 -15.56 -0.18 4.77
N ALA A 173 -14.74 -1.08 5.32
CA ALA A 173 -15.21 -2.27 6.04
C ALA A 173 -16.12 -1.90 7.23
N MET A 174 -15.72 -0.91 8.04
CA MET A 174 -16.53 -0.46 9.18
C MET A 174 -17.80 0.28 8.72
N VAL A 175 -17.75 1.01 7.60
CA VAL A 175 -18.95 1.62 6.98
C VAL A 175 -19.91 0.54 6.49
N GLN A 176 -19.41 -0.51 5.84
CA GLN A 176 -20.23 -1.64 5.40
C GLN A 176 -20.90 -2.32 6.59
N VAL A 177 -20.16 -2.63 7.65
CA VAL A 177 -20.74 -3.20 8.88
C VAL A 177 -21.82 -2.27 9.46
N ALA A 178 -21.59 -0.96 9.49
CA ALA A 178 -22.59 0.00 9.98
C ALA A 178 -23.88 -0.04 9.14
N ASN A 179 -23.75 -0.09 7.81
CA ASN A 179 -24.89 -0.16 6.90
C ASN A 179 -25.69 -1.48 7.06
N GLU A 180 -25.00 -2.62 7.22
CA GLU A 180 -25.64 -3.92 7.35
C GLU A 180 -26.28 -4.16 8.73
N THR A 181 -25.71 -3.56 9.79
CA THR A 181 -26.18 -3.80 11.16
C THR A 181 -26.98 -2.65 11.78
N GLY A 182 -26.99 -1.49 11.14
CA GLY A 182 -27.63 -0.26 11.64
C GLY A 182 -26.89 0.40 12.81
N VAL A 183 -25.67 -0.03 13.16
CA VAL A 183 -24.87 0.63 14.22
C VAL A 183 -24.36 1.99 13.75
N LYS A 184 -24.17 2.89 14.72
CA LYS A 184 -23.49 4.18 14.52
C LYS A 184 -22.27 4.24 15.40
N TRP A 185 -21.12 4.58 14.81
CA TRP A 185 -19.86 4.78 15.48
C TRP A 185 -19.07 5.93 14.86
N THR A 186 -18.13 6.46 15.61
CA THR A 186 -17.35 7.61 15.19
C THR A 186 -16.05 7.16 14.55
N HIS A 187 -15.82 7.56 13.30
CA HIS A 187 -14.55 7.30 12.61
C HIS A 187 -13.49 8.33 12.98
N VAL A 188 -12.30 7.88 13.35
CA VAL A 188 -11.10 8.68 13.59
C VAL A 188 -10.07 8.37 12.52
N PRO A 189 -9.93 9.19 11.47
CA PRO A 189 -8.98 8.95 10.40
C PRO A 189 -7.56 9.34 10.83
N TYR A 190 -6.64 8.38 10.78
CA TYR A 190 -5.21 8.59 10.95
C TYR A 190 -4.52 8.82 9.60
N LYS A 191 -3.33 9.41 9.62
CA LYS A 191 -2.52 9.62 8.40
C LYS A 191 -1.79 8.36 7.94
N GLY A 192 -2.12 7.17 8.48
CA GLY A 192 -1.51 5.88 8.15
C GLY A 192 -1.37 4.96 9.35
N GLY A 193 -0.81 3.78 9.13
CA GLY A 193 -0.74 2.71 10.14
C GLY A 193 0.20 3.00 11.32
N GLY A 194 1.27 3.75 11.13
CA GLY A 194 2.19 4.11 12.21
C GLY A 194 1.51 4.91 13.32
N PRO A 195 0.94 6.08 13.02
CA PRO A 195 0.17 6.88 13.99
C PRO A 195 -1.02 6.13 14.59
N LEU A 196 -1.80 5.40 13.78
CA LEU A 196 -2.91 4.58 14.27
C LEU A 196 -2.45 3.58 15.34
N LYS A 197 -1.40 2.84 15.04
CA LYS A 197 -0.84 1.83 15.96
C LYS A 197 -0.35 2.47 17.27
N ALA A 198 0.35 3.59 17.18
CA ALA A 198 0.85 4.29 18.36
C ALA A 198 -0.31 4.71 19.31
N ASP A 199 -1.37 5.30 18.77
CA ASP A 199 -2.52 5.73 19.55
C ASP A 199 -3.37 4.56 20.07
N ALA A 200 -3.46 3.47 19.32
CA ALA A 200 -4.12 2.25 19.78
C ALA A 200 -3.39 1.62 20.97
N LEU A 201 -2.06 1.58 20.92
CA LEU A 201 -1.21 1.07 22.02
C LEU A 201 -1.26 1.96 23.27
N ALA A 202 -1.41 3.28 23.08
CA ALA A 202 -1.57 4.22 24.17
C ALA A 202 -3.00 4.27 24.74
N GLY A 203 -3.96 3.59 24.11
CA GLY A 203 -5.37 3.63 24.51
C GLY A 203 -6.11 4.93 24.13
N HIS A 204 -5.52 5.79 23.32
CA HIS A 204 -6.15 7.03 22.84
C HIS A 204 -7.30 6.76 21.87
N VAL A 205 -7.22 5.69 21.08
CA VAL A 205 -8.32 5.16 20.29
C VAL A 205 -8.68 3.75 20.78
N PRO A 206 -9.94 3.53 21.20
CA PRO A 206 -10.32 2.25 21.83
C PRO A 206 -10.34 1.08 20.86
N VAL A 207 -10.66 1.34 19.59
CA VAL A 207 -10.74 0.33 18.51
C VAL A 207 -9.86 0.79 17.36
N ALA A 208 -8.99 -0.08 16.88
CA ALA A 208 -8.18 0.14 15.69
C ALA A 208 -8.51 -0.90 14.63
N ILE A 209 -8.68 -0.48 13.39
CA ILE A 209 -8.73 -1.38 12.23
C ILE A 209 -7.55 -1.12 11.32
N GLY A 210 -6.76 -2.16 11.10
CA GLY A 210 -5.54 -2.13 10.28
C GLY A 210 -5.23 -3.52 9.74
N SER A 211 -4.27 -3.62 8.82
CA SER A 211 -3.89 -4.93 8.29
C SER A 211 -3.45 -5.87 9.42
N VAL A 212 -3.71 -7.17 9.24
CA VAL A 212 -3.19 -8.20 10.17
C VAL A 212 -1.68 -8.06 10.33
N PHE A 213 -0.95 -7.83 9.25
CA PHE A 213 0.50 -7.60 9.26
C PHE A 213 0.92 -6.43 10.20
N LEU A 214 0.13 -5.35 10.26
CA LEU A 214 0.42 -4.20 11.12
C LEU A 214 0.21 -4.49 12.60
N LEU A 215 -0.93 -5.13 12.92
CA LEU A 215 -1.40 -5.22 14.30
C LEU A 215 -0.99 -6.52 15.01
N ASN A 216 -0.75 -7.59 14.24
CA ASN A 216 -0.45 -8.90 14.81
C ASN A 216 0.75 -8.93 15.79
N PRO A 217 1.88 -8.27 15.54
CA PRO A 217 2.99 -8.26 16.50
C PRO A 217 2.57 -7.76 17.89
N ASN A 218 1.71 -6.75 17.94
CA ASN A 218 1.22 -6.18 19.20
C ASN A 218 0.10 -7.01 19.84
N VAL A 219 -0.66 -7.76 19.03
CA VAL A 219 -1.63 -8.75 19.53
C VAL A 219 -0.89 -9.93 20.14
N GLN A 220 0.14 -10.47 19.50
CA GLN A 220 0.98 -11.54 20.03
C GLN A 220 1.70 -11.14 21.33
N ALA A 221 2.10 -9.87 21.43
CA ALA A 221 2.69 -9.32 22.65
C ALA A 221 1.67 -8.99 23.77
N GLY A 222 0.37 -9.22 23.54
CA GLY A 222 -0.69 -8.91 24.51
C GLY A 222 -0.96 -7.42 24.71
N GLN A 223 -0.37 -6.56 23.89
CA GLN A 223 -0.54 -5.11 23.97
C GLN A 223 -1.86 -4.63 23.35
N LEU A 224 -2.41 -5.40 22.43
CA LEU A 224 -3.73 -5.24 21.84
C LEU A 224 -4.48 -6.57 21.90
N ARG A 225 -5.80 -6.52 21.87
CA ARG A 225 -6.66 -7.70 21.72
C ARG A 225 -7.32 -7.66 20.35
N ALA A 226 -7.02 -8.63 19.47
CA ALA A 226 -7.78 -8.81 18.24
C ALA A 226 -9.16 -9.40 18.58
N ILE A 227 -10.22 -8.75 18.13
CA ILE A 227 -11.62 -9.17 18.36
C ILE A 227 -12.31 -9.67 17.11
N ALA A 228 -11.80 -9.35 15.92
CA ALA A 228 -12.23 -9.95 14.65
C ALA A 228 -11.18 -9.77 13.56
N VAL A 229 -11.32 -10.57 12.50
CA VAL A 229 -10.69 -10.36 11.19
C VAL A 229 -11.77 -10.16 10.12
N THR A 230 -11.45 -9.37 9.08
CA THR A 230 -12.42 -9.01 8.03
C THR A 230 -12.47 -10.03 6.88
N SER A 231 -11.54 -10.96 6.83
CA SER A 231 -11.49 -12.03 5.84
C SER A 231 -12.63 -13.03 6.02
N ILE A 232 -13.01 -13.73 4.94
CA ILE A 232 -14.07 -14.75 4.97
C ILE A 232 -13.71 -15.96 5.85
N LYS A 233 -12.41 -16.26 6.00
CA LYS A 233 -11.86 -17.29 6.87
C LYS A 233 -10.96 -16.67 7.92
N GLN A 234 -10.79 -17.37 9.04
CA GLN A 234 -9.83 -16.95 10.06
C GLN A 234 -8.43 -16.82 9.47
N ASP A 235 -7.71 -15.77 9.88
CA ASP A 235 -6.37 -15.51 9.39
C ASP A 235 -5.36 -16.44 10.08
N PRO A 236 -4.48 -17.15 9.33
CA PRO A 236 -3.49 -18.04 9.92
C PRO A 236 -2.51 -17.36 10.90
N GLN A 237 -2.29 -16.05 10.72
CA GLN A 237 -1.43 -15.27 11.62
C GLN A 237 -2.13 -14.89 12.93
N MET A 238 -3.47 -15.00 12.97
CA MET A 238 -4.29 -14.71 14.17
C MET A 238 -5.18 -15.93 14.52
N PRO A 239 -4.57 -17.07 14.89
CA PRO A 239 -5.33 -18.29 15.17
C PRO A 239 -6.32 -18.06 16.32
N GLY A 240 -7.55 -18.55 16.14
CA GLY A 240 -8.62 -18.42 17.13
C GLY A 240 -9.38 -17.09 17.09
N VAL A 241 -8.91 -16.09 16.34
CA VAL A 241 -9.68 -14.85 16.14
C VAL A 241 -10.76 -15.10 15.09
N LYS A 242 -12.02 -14.95 15.51
CA LYS A 242 -13.19 -15.15 14.63
C LYS A 242 -13.30 -14.06 13.60
N THR A 243 -13.93 -14.40 12.46
CA THR A 243 -14.24 -13.40 11.42
C THR A 243 -15.41 -12.50 11.83
N VAL A 244 -15.54 -11.35 11.18
CA VAL A 244 -16.72 -10.47 11.32
C VAL A 244 -17.99 -11.23 10.92
N ALA A 245 -17.91 -12.09 9.88
CA ALA A 245 -19.02 -12.92 9.43
C ALA A 245 -19.49 -13.91 10.50
N GLU A 246 -18.58 -14.56 11.23
CA GLU A 246 -18.90 -15.48 12.33
C GLU A 246 -19.50 -14.76 13.55
N GLN A 247 -19.39 -13.43 13.59
CA GLN A 247 -19.78 -12.64 14.76
C GLN A 247 -20.96 -11.69 14.52
N GLY A 248 -21.80 -11.99 13.58
CA GLY A 248 -23.12 -11.35 13.43
C GLY A 248 -23.30 -10.47 12.19
N VAL A 249 -22.35 -10.51 11.25
CA VAL A 249 -22.50 -9.87 9.93
C VAL A 249 -22.30 -10.94 8.82
N PRO A 250 -23.31 -11.80 8.57
CA PRO A 250 -23.18 -12.94 7.67
C PRO A 250 -22.73 -12.52 6.27
N LYS A 251 -21.82 -13.31 5.67
CA LYS A 251 -21.25 -13.05 4.34
C LYS A 251 -20.35 -11.81 4.25
N PHE A 252 -20.03 -11.16 5.37
CA PHE A 252 -19.09 -10.06 5.37
C PHE A 252 -17.71 -10.55 4.97
N GLU A 253 -17.08 -9.77 4.07
CA GLU A 253 -15.75 -10.06 3.56
C GLU A 253 -15.09 -8.76 3.09
N ALA A 254 -13.82 -8.50 3.53
CA ALA A 254 -13.02 -7.38 3.07
C ALA A 254 -11.51 -7.71 3.16
N TYR A 255 -10.81 -7.71 2.02
CA TYR A 255 -9.35 -7.90 1.86
C TYR A 255 -8.79 -7.38 0.52
#